data_2759951dbafddda86f4e9374bd6e994a
#
_entry.id   2759951dbafddda86f4e9374bd6e994a
#
_cell.length_a   1.000
_cell.length_b   1.000
_cell.length_c   1.000
_cell.angle_alpha   90.00
_cell.angle_beta   90.00
_cell.angle_gamma   90.00
#
_symmetry.space_group_name_H-M   'P 1'
#
loop_
_entity.id
_entity.type
_entity.pdbx_description
1 polymer ?
#
loop_
_entity_poly.entity_id
_entity_poly.type
_entity_poly.pdbx_seq_one_letter_code
_entity_poly.pdbx_strand_id
1 'polypeptide(L)'
;LTNSNRKGKNGELDAAARLREILPKINFRRSVQYNGYSKGAQADLVGLDGLHVEVKRVESGSKTVYKWVEQAERDAEDDVAVVLHRSNLNQWLCIVSLDKLVELSCLIVEAKYGKPK
;
A
#
# COMPACT_ATOMS: atom_id res chain seq x y z
N LEU A 1 22.46 -15.27 3.26
CA LEU A 1 21.46 -15.20 2.21
C LEU A 1 20.14 -14.68 2.75
N THR A 2 19.70 -13.54 2.24
CA THR A 2 18.44 -12.97 2.63
C THR A 2 17.30 -13.76 1.97
N ASN A 3 16.40 -14.30 2.79
CA ASN A 3 15.22 -14.95 2.26
C ASN A 3 14.26 -13.87 1.76
N SER A 4 14.12 -13.74 0.44
CA SER A 4 13.30 -12.69 -0.16
C SER A 4 11.82 -12.78 0.25
N ASN A 5 11.29 -14.00 0.46
CA ASN A 5 9.92 -14.18 0.91
C ASN A 5 9.72 -13.65 2.34
N ARG A 6 10.69 -13.90 3.21
CA ARG A 6 10.65 -13.38 4.58
C ARG A 6 10.75 -11.86 4.60
N LYS A 7 11.63 -11.29 3.78
CA LYS A 7 11.79 -9.83 3.70
C LYS A 7 10.49 -9.16 3.22
N GLY A 8 9.85 -9.74 2.21
CA GLY A 8 8.58 -9.22 1.72
C GLY A 8 7.50 -9.28 2.78
N LYS A 9 7.35 -10.43 3.44
CA LYS A 9 6.36 -10.59 4.50
C LYS A 9 6.60 -9.61 5.65
N ASN A 10 7.86 -9.48 6.09
CA ASN A 10 8.20 -8.58 7.18
C ASN A 10 7.95 -7.13 6.80
N GLY A 11 8.21 -6.75 5.55
CA GLY A 11 7.91 -5.41 5.06
C GLY A 11 6.42 -5.12 5.10
N GLU A 12 5.59 -6.06 4.66
CA GLU A 12 4.14 -5.90 4.68
C GLU A 12 3.61 -5.78 6.10
N LEU A 13 4.11 -6.60 7.03
CA LEU A 13 3.71 -6.53 8.43
C LEU A 13 4.12 -5.19 9.07
N ASP A 14 5.33 -4.72 8.78
CA ASP A 14 5.83 -3.45 9.28
C ASP A 14 5.00 -2.28 8.73
N ALA A 15 4.72 -2.28 7.43
CA ALA A 15 3.90 -1.24 6.81
C ALA A 15 2.48 -1.21 7.38
N ALA A 16 1.87 -2.39 7.56
CA ALA A 16 0.53 -2.48 8.13
C ALA A 16 0.51 -1.92 9.56
N ALA A 17 1.51 -2.26 10.36
CA ALA A 17 1.61 -1.75 11.73
C ALA A 17 1.72 -0.23 11.74
N ARG A 18 2.53 0.34 10.84
CA ARG A 18 2.69 1.79 10.76
C ARG A 18 1.40 2.48 10.34
N LEU A 19 0.68 1.90 9.37
CA LEU A 19 -0.60 2.45 8.94
C LEU A 19 -1.63 2.43 10.07
N ARG A 20 -1.66 1.37 10.89
CA ARG A 20 -2.56 1.31 12.03
C ARG A 20 -2.25 2.36 13.10
N GLU A 21 -0.99 2.76 13.22
CA GLU A 21 -0.63 3.86 14.11
C GLU A 21 -1.18 5.19 13.60
N ILE A 22 -1.12 5.40 12.28
CA ILE A 22 -1.56 6.66 11.65
C ILE A 22 -3.08 6.72 11.56
N LEU A 23 -3.72 5.62 11.23
CA LEU A 23 -5.17 5.51 11.06
C LEU A 23 -5.71 4.39 11.94
N PRO A 24 -5.81 4.62 13.26
CA PRO A 24 -6.14 3.54 14.21
C PRO A 24 -7.55 2.98 14.06
N LYS A 25 -8.44 3.67 13.39
CA LYS A 25 -9.79 3.16 13.15
C LYS A 25 -9.86 2.11 12.04
N ILE A 26 -8.79 1.97 11.26
CA ILE A 26 -8.75 1.06 10.12
C ILE A 26 -7.84 -0.11 10.47
N ASN A 27 -8.36 -1.32 10.26
CA ASN A 27 -7.57 -2.53 10.51
C ASN A 27 -6.81 -2.94 9.26
N PHE A 28 -5.71 -2.23 8.98
CA PHE A 28 -4.82 -2.60 7.88
C PHE A 28 -4.13 -3.91 8.21
N ARG A 29 -4.09 -4.82 7.24
CA ARG A 29 -3.49 -6.14 7.42
C ARG A 29 -3.03 -6.68 6.07
N ARG A 30 -2.17 -7.69 6.13
CA ARG A 30 -1.72 -8.36 4.92
C ARG A 30 -2.90 -9.02 4.22
N SER A 31 -2.89 -8.92 2.89
CA SER A 31 -3.87 -9.61 2.07
C SER A 31 -3.61 -11.11 2.13
N VAL A 32 -4.69 -11.91 2.25
CA VAL A 32 -4.60 -13.35 2.16
C VAL A 32 -4.83 -13.73 0.70
N GLN A 33 -3.81 -14.31 0.07
CA GLN A 33 -3.91 -14.75 -1.31
C GLN A 33 -4.33 -16.20 -1.35
N TYR A 34 -5.50 -16.45 -1.91
CA TYR A 34 -5.95 -17.81 -2.15
C TYR A 34 -5.53 -18.22 -3.55
N ASN A 35 -4.85 -19.35 -3.63
CA ASN A 35 -4.35 -19.87 -4.91
C ASN A 35 -5.45 -19.94 -5.95
N GLY A 36 -5.25 -19.23 -7.07
CA GLY A 36 -6.04 -19.41 -8.27
C GLY A 36 -7.38 -18.70 -8.36
N TYR A 37 -7.78 -17.93 -7.35
CA TYR A 37 -9.11 -17.33 -7.33
C TYR A 37 -9.16 -15.82 -7.32
N SER A 38 -8.04 -15.14 -7.44
CA SER A 38 -8.08 -13.69 -7.49
C SER A 38 -8.34 -13.21 -8.91
N LYS A 39 -9.40 -12.45 -9.08
CA LYS A 39 -9.61 -11.69 -10.31
C LYS A 39 -8.70 -10.45 -10.20
N GLY A 40 -7.64 -10.45 -10.99
CA GLY A 40 -6.66 -9.39 -10.91
C GLY A 40 -5.70 -9.58 -9.75
N ALA A 41 -4.66 -8.76 -9.69
CA ALA A 41 -3.66 -8.83 -8.64
C ALA A 41 -4.20 -8.16 -7.37
N GLN A 42 -4.13 -8.88 -6.27
CA GLN A 42 -4.55 -8.34 -4.98
C GLN A 42 -3.51 -7.36 -4.45
N ALA A 43 -3.97 -6.36 -3.71
CA ALA A 43 -3.09 -5.47 -2.98
C ALA A 43 -2.30 -6.25 -1.93
N ASP A 44 -1.13 -5.75 -1.57
CA ASP A 44 -0.33 -6.36 -0.49
C ASP A 44 -0.99 -6.17 0.87
N LEU A 45 -1.63 -5.02 1.09
CA LEU A 45 -2.38 -4.75 2.31
C LEU A 45 -3.82 -4.42 1.98
N VAL A 46 -4.70 -4.80 2.88
CA VAL A 46 -6.13 -4.50 2.79
C VAL A 46 -6.61 -3.89 4.10
N GLY A 47 -7.80 -3.31 4.09
CA GLY A 47 -8.40 -2.73 5.29
C GLY A 47 -9.25 -1.50 5.03
N LEU A 48 -8.95 -0.74 3.98
CA LEU A 48 -9.72 0.45 3.62
C LEU A 48 -10.24 0.30 2.19
N ASP A 49 -11.56 0.22 2.06
CA ASP A 49 -12.18 0.09 0.75
C ASP A 49 -11.84 1.30 -0.12
N GLY A 50 -11.52 1.03 -1.37
CA GLY A 50 -11.15 2.07 -2.32
C GLY A 50 -9.66 2.37 -2.37
N LEU A 51 -8.88 1.83 -1.44
CA LEU A 51 -7.43 2.05 -1.39
C LEU A 51 -6.70 0.74 -1.69
N HIS A 52 -5.88 0.76 -2.73
CA HIS A 52 -5.02 -0.38 -3.11
C HIS A 52 -3.60 -0.08 -2.68
N VAL A 53 -3.06 -0.87 -1.75
CA VAL A 53 -1.75 -0.61 -1.15
C VAL A 53 -0.74 -1.67 -1.60
N GLU A 54 0.33 -1.22 -2.26
CA GLU A 54 1.48 -2.05 -2.60
C GLU A 54 2.65 -1.68 -1.69
N VAL A 55 3.41 -2.68 -1.26
CA VAL A 55 4.55 -2.46 -0.37
C VAL A 55 5.83 -2.85 -1.08
N LYS A 56 6.80 -1.95 -1.10
CA LYS A 56 8.11 -2.16 -1.72
C LYS A 56 9.20 -1.96 -0.66
N ARG A 57 9.76 -3.06 -0.22
CA ARG A 57 10.82 -3.09 0.78
C ARG A 57 12.13 -3.46 0.09
N VAL A 58 12.66 -2.53 -0.70
CA VAL A 58 13.90 -2.72 -1.49
C VAL A 58 14.88 -1.60 -1.17
N GLU A 59 16.16 -1.88 -1.33
CA GLU A 59 17.22 -0.97 -0.92
C GLU A 59 17.56 0.07 -1.97
N SER A 60 17.26 -0.19 -3.23
CA SER A 60 17.47 0.75 -4.31
C SER A 60 16.24 0.80 -5.17
N GLY A 61 15.94 1.94 -5.79
CA GLY A 61 14.72 1.96 -6.55
C GLY A 61 14.34 3.27 -7.23
N SER A 62 15.21 4.27 -7.20
CA SER A 62 14.84 5.56 -7.77
C SER A 62 14.42 5.46 -9.24
N LYS A 63 15.06 4.57 -10.02
CA LYS A 63 14.75 4.40 -11.43
C LYS A 63 13.47 3.59 -11.67
N THR A 64 12.99 2.91 -10.66
CA THR A 64 11.85 2.00 -10.79
C THR A 64 10.58 2.50 -10.12
N VAL A 65 10.62 3.65 -9.48
CA VAL A 65 9.45 4.21 -8.78
C VAL A 65 8.25 4.35 -9.73
N TYR A 66 8.48 4.86 -10.92
CA TYR A 66 7.39 5.01 -11.90
C TYR A 66 6.80 3.66 -12.30
N LYS A 67 7.63 2.63 -12.41
CA LYS A 67 7.15 1.27 -12.73
C LYS A 67 6.32 0.70 -11.59
N TRP A 68 6.70 0.96 -10.35
CA TRP A 68 5.92 0.51 -9.18
C TRP A 68 4.54 1.15 -9.18
N VAL A 69 4.48 2.46 -9.40
CA VAL A 69 3.21 3.18 -9.41
C VAL A 69 2.35 2.70 -10.59
N GLU A 70 2.94 2.54 -11.75
CA GLU A 70 2.25 2.07 -12.94
C GLU A 70 1.63 0.68 -12.71
N GLN A 71 2.39 -0.23 -12.12
CA GLN A 71 1.90 -1.56 -11.79
C GLN A 71 0.78 -1.50 -10.77
N ALA A 72 0.96 -0.71 -9.71
CA ALA A 72 -0.04 -0.59 -8.66
C ALA A 72 -1.35 -0.03 -9.21
N GLU A 73 -1.28 0.95 -10.10
CA GLU A 73 -2.47 1.53 -10.72
C GLU A 73 -3.20 0.55 -11.63
N ARG A 74 -2.44 -0.28 -12.37
CA ARG A 74 -3.04 -1.33 -13.18
C ARG A 74 -3.80 -2.32 -12.31
N ASP A 75 -3.17 -2.73 -11.21
CA ASP A 75 -3.74 -3.74 -10.32
C ASP A 75 -4.90 -3.19 -9.50
N ALA A 76 -4.89 -1.91 -9.23
CA ALA A 76 -5.91 -1.24 -8.43
C ALA A 76 -7.24 -1.05 -9.18
N GLU A 77 -7.20 -1.08 -10.51
CA GLU A 77 -8.36 -0.79 -11.35
C GLU A 77 -8.95 0.59 -11.02
N ASP A 78 -10.13 0.63 -10.41
CA ASP A 78 -10.80 1.89 -10.07
C ASP A 78 -10.41 2.45 -8.69
N ASP A 79 -9.69 1.65 -7.89
CA ASP A 79 -9.25 2.09 -6.57
C ASP A 79 -8.07 3.05 -6.69
N VAL A 80 -7.85 3.82 -5.64
CA VAL A 80 -6.67 4.69 -5.56
C VAL A 80 -5.47 3.83 -5.15
N ALA A 81 -4.44 3.80 -6.00
CA ALA A 81 -3.23 3.03 -5.73
C ALA A 81 -2.19 3.88 -5.02
N VAL A 82 -1.61 3.34 -3.97
CA VAL A 82 -0.43 3.94 -3.33
C VAL A 82 0.66 2.89 -3.22
N VAL A 83 1.90 3.33 -3.30
CA VAL A 83 3.07 2.49 -3.07
C VAL A 83 3.74 2.95 -1.80
N LEU A 84 3.83 2.07 -0.82
CA LEU A 84 4.57 2.33 0.40
C LEU A 84 5.96 1.75 0.25
N HIS A 85 6.96 2.60 0.30
CA HIS A 85 8.35 2.21 0.07
C HIS A 85 9.22 2.56 1.26
N ARG A 86 10.12 1.64 1.59
CA ARG A 86 11.13 1.86 2.60
C ARG A 86 12.39 1.10 2.24
N SER A 87 13.54 1.75 2.32
CA SER A 87 14.84 1.09 2.33
C SER A 87 15.39 1.11 3.76
N ASN A 88 16.45 0.37 4.01
CA ASN A 88 17.01 0.24 5.36
C ASN A 88 17.32 1.61 5.98
N LEU A 89 16.99 1.75 7.26
CA LEU A 89 17.28 2.92 8.07
C LEU A 89 16.56 4.20 7.62
N ASN A 90 15.63 4.07 6.67
CA ASN A 90 14.84 5.21 6.21
C ASN A 90 13.41 5.12 6.71
N GLN A 91 12.72 6.24 6.68
CA GLN A 91 11.31 6.27 7.03
C GLN A 91 10.46 5.74 5.86
N TRP A 92 9.25 5.33 6.15
CA TRP A 92 8.30 4.92 5.13
C TRP A 92 7.87 6.12 4.28
N LEU A 93 7.81 5.91 2.98
CA LEU A 93 7.28 6.89 2.03
C LEU A 93 5.97 6.37 1.46
N CYS A 94 5.05 7.29 1.18
CA CYS A 94 3.82 6.97 0.46
C CYS A 94 3.89 7.67 -0.89
N ILE A 95 3.83 6.89 -1.95
CA ILE A 95 3.97 7.39 -3.32
C ILE A 95 2.63 7.22 -4.03
N VAL A 96 2.15 8.28 -4.62
CA VAL A 96 0.86 8.29 -5.32
C VAL A 96 0.99 9.20 -6.55
N SER A 97 0.26 8.86 -7.63
CA SER A 97 0.18 9.75 -8.78
C SER A 97 -0.45 11.07 -8.37
N LEU A 98 0.12 12.18 -8.79
CA LEU A 98 -0.36 13.51 -8.42
C LEU A 98 -1.83 13.69 -8.80
N ASP A 99 -2.25 13.14 -9.93
CA ASP A 99 -3.64 13.22 -10.39
C ASP A 99 -4.63 12.54 -9.43
N LYS A 100 -4.15 11.68 -8.53
CA LYS A 100 -4.99 10.96 -7.57
C LYS A 100 -4.93 11.56 -6.16
N LEU A 101 -4.24 12.68 -6.01
CA LEU A 101 -4.02 13.28 -4.68
C LEU A 101 -5.33 13.66 -3.98
N VAL A 102 -6.28 14.24 -4.69
CA VAL A 102 -7.56 14.64 -4.10
C VAL A 102 -8.35 13.41 -3.65
N GLU A 103 -8.44 12.39 -4.51
CA GLU A 103 -9.14 11.16 -4.18
C GLU A 103 -8.54 10.48 -2.96
N LEU A 104 -7.21 10.41 -2.91
CA LEU A 104 -6.51 9.85 -1.75
C LEU A 104 -6.80 10.66 -0.50
N SER A 105 -6.77 11.99 -0.61
CA SER A 105 -7.03 12.88 0.54
C SER A 105 -8.42 12.64 1.11
N CYS A 106 -9.42 12.48 0.25
CA CYS A 106 -10.78 12.21 0.68
C CYS A 106 -10.89 10.89 1.44
N LEU A 107 -10.26 9.83 0.92
CA LEU A 107 -10.25 8.53 1.59
C LEU A 107 -9.60 8.62 2.97
N ILE A 108 -8.48 9.31 3.08
CA ILE A 108 -7.73 9.43 4.34
C ILE A 108 -8.52 10.23 5.37
N VAL A 109 -9.11 11.34 4.95
CA VAL A 109 -9.91 12.18 5.85
C VAL A 109 -11.12 11.41 6.36
N GLU A 110 -11.84 10.72 5.49
CA GLU A 110 -12.96 9.89 5.90
C GLU A 110 -12.53 8.77 6.84
N ALA A 111 -11.38 8.15 6.57
CA ALA A 111 -10.88 7.06 7.40
C ALA A 111 -10.51 7.54 8.80
N LYS A 112 -10.03 8.77 8.92
CA LYS A 112 -9.58 9.32 10.21
C LYS A 112 -10.73 9.96 11.00
N TYR A 113 -11.58 10.71 10.33
CA TYR A 113 -12.61 11.55 11.00
C TYR A 113 -14.03 11.08 10.75
N GLY A 114 -14.23 10.10 9.88
CA GLY A 114 -15.56 9.65 9.48
C GLY A 114 -16.10 10.47 8.31
N LYS A 115 -17.18 9.96 7.74
CA LYS A 115 -17.80 10.64 6.60
C LYS A 115 -18.49 11.92 7.06
N PRO A 116 -18.52 12.96 6.21
CA PRO A 116 -19.23 14.19 6.53
C PRO A 116 -20.73 13.89 6.72
N LYS A 117 -21.31 14.59 7.69
CA LYS A 117 -22.75 14.46 7.96
C LYS A 117 -23.59 15.23 6.95
#